data_7080267547bc1faed21c54494daf9eb9
#
_entry.id   7080267547bc1faed21c54494daf9eb9
#
_cell.length_a   1.000
_cell.length_b   1.000
_cell.length_c   1.000
_cell.angle_alpha   90.00
_cell.angle_beta   90.00
_cell.angle_gamma   90.00
#
_symmetry.space_group_name_H-M   'P 1'
#
loop_
_entity.id
_entity.type
_entity.pdbx_description
1 polymer ?
#
loop_
_entity_poly.entity_id
_entity_poly.type
_entity_poly.pdbx_seq_one_letter_code
_entity_poly.pdbx_strand_id
1 'polypeptide(L)'
;MNEPRGQLRAAQPADTAGYGPHDWVRTWTIAMDALARASVAAAAATAGERLRAQTADALAGPFADWAFVDLGDGPPRRAVAARRPDPRLATVLTAVGWAECPLITSALQHRAPLLASPVEGDSLLGRLPDGRAVIDVLGAHSAAVAPLVSDGAARGAITIVRCADSPGVGFVDLGVLSQIADLTCAAVARLGGR
;
A
#
# COMPACT_ATOMS: atom_id res chain seq x y z
N MET A 1 -8.24 -5.60 36.78
CA MET A 1 -7.69 -4.81 35.65
C MET A 1 -6.91 -5.79 34.78
N ASN A 2 -7.57 -6.35 33.75
CA ASN A 2 -7.00 -7.33 32.82
C ASN A 2 -6.81 -6.63 31.49
N GLU A 3 -5.55 -6.36 31.13
CA GLU A 3 -5.19 -5.95 29.76
C GLU A 3 -5.33 -7.15 28.81
N PRO A 4 -6.06 -7.01 27.70
CA PRO A 4 -5.98 -8.00 26.63
C PRO A 4 -4.70 -7.74 25.83
N ARG A 5 -3.66 -8.49 26.10
CA ARG A 5 -2.49 -8.62 25.22
C ARG A 5 -2.95 -9.28 23.92
N GLY A 6 -3.27 -8.48 22.92
CA GLY A 6 -3.38 -8.93 21.55
C GLY A 6 -2.01 -9.43 21.09
N GLN A 7 -1.82 -10.73 21.16
CA GLN A 7 -0.65 -11.38 20.57
C GLN A 7 -0.76 -11.25 19.06
N LEU A 8 0.08 -10.40 18.48
CA LEU A 8 0.45 -10.49 17.07
C LEU A 8 1.05 -11.88 16.85
N ARG A 9 0.25 -12.80 16.37
CA ARG A 9 0.73 -14.11 15.93
C ARG A 9 1.68 -13.85 14.76
N ALA A 10 2.95 -14.18 14.94
CA ALA A 10 3.88 -14.34 13.84
C ALA A 10 3.23 -15.25 12.79
N ALA A 11 3.11 -14.78 11.57
CA ALA A 11 2.51 -15.52 10.47
C ALA A 11 3.25 -16.85 10.32
N GLN A 12 2.58 -17.94 10.67
CA GLN A 12 3.01 -19.26 10.25
C GLN A 12 2.92 -19.32 8.73
N PRO A 13 3.86 -19.99 8.04
CA PRO A 13 3.74 -20.26 6.61
C PRO A 13 2.61 -21.28 6.41
N ALA A 14 1.36 -20.78 6.47
CA ALA A 14 0.18 -21.53 6.13
C ALA A 14 -0.18 -21.18 4.68
N ASP A 15 -0.28 -22.24 3.89
CA ASP A 15 -0.85 -22.29 2.55
C ASP A 15 -0.06 -21.69 1.38
N THR A 16 1.09 -22.31 1.09
CA THR A 16 1.51 -22.47 -0.32
C THR A 16 0.63 -23.50 -1.07
N ALA A 17 -0.41 -24.03 -0.44
CA ALA A 17 -1.33 -25.01 -0.99
C ALA A 17 -2.50 -24.32 -1.69
N GLY A 18 -2.29 -23.83 -2.94
CA GLY A 18 -3.41 -23.35 -3.73
C GLY A 18 -3.07 -22.69 -5.05
N TYR A 19 -1.85 -22.26 -5.29
CA TYR A 19 -1.49 -21.68 -6.59
C TYR A 19 -1.00 -22.79 -7.53
N GLY A 20 -1.77 -23.09 -8.56
CA GLY A 20 -1.29 -23.89 -9.70
C GLY A 20 -0.10 -23.21 -10.38
N PRO A 21 0.76 -23.94 -11.12
CA PRO A 21 1.90 -23.35 -11.81
C PRO A 21 1.56 -22.15 -12.71
N HIS A 22 0.36 -22.14 -13.29
CA HIS A 22 -0.14 -21.04 -14.13
C HIS A 22 -0.50 -19.79 -13.32
N ASP A 23 -1.03 -19.95 -12.11
CA ASP A 23 -1.40 -18.83 -11.25
C ASP A 23 -0.16 -18.09 -10.74
N TRP A 24 0.93 -18.82 -10.47
CA TRP A 24 2.19 -18.25 -10.04
C TRP A 24 2.84 -17.38 -11.13
N VAL A 25 2.89 -17.89 -12.37
CA VAL A 25 3.42 -17.14 -13.52
C VAL A 25 2.61 -15.86 -13.75
N ARG A 26 1.29 -15.96 -13.67
CA ARG A 26 0.41 -14.79 -13.82
C ARG A 26 0.67 -13.75 -12.73
N THR A 27 0.71 -14.17 -11.47
CA THR A 27 0.98 -13.27 -10.33
C THR A 27 2.32 -12.57 -10.50
N TRP A 28 3.36 -13.31 -10.86
CA TRP A 28 4.69 -12.77 -11.12
C TRP A 28 4.71 -11.76 -12.28
N THR A 29 4.03 -12.08 -13.39
CA THR A 29 3.96 -11.17 -14.55
C THR A 29 3.28 -9.85 -14.17
N ILE A 30 2.16 -9.91 -13.44
CA ILE A 30 1.44 -8.71 -12.96
C ILE A 30 2.34 -7.88 -12.04
N ALA A 31 3.05 -8.52 -11.12
CA ALA A 31 3.93 -7.85 -10.18
C ALA A 31 5.11 -7.17 -10.88
N MET A 32 5.73 -7.84 -11.87
CA MET A 32 6.82 -7.27 -12.67
C MET A 32 6.36 -6.10 -13.55
N ASP A 33 5.17 -6.18 -14.12
CA ASP A 33 4.59 -5.08 -14.90
C ASP A 33 4.33 -3.84 -14.01
N ALA A 34 3.81 -4.03 -12.80
CA ALA A 34 3.64 -2.95 -11.83
C ALA A 34 4.99 -2.31 -11.45
N LEU A 35 6.02 -3.13 -11.20
CA LEU A 35 7.38 -2.64 -10.92
C LEU A 35 7.95 -1.83 -12.09
N ALA A 36 7.77 -2.30 -13.32
CA ALA A 36 8.24 -1.60 -14.52
C ALA A 36 7.54 -0.23 -14.67
N ARG A 37 6.22 -0.17 -14.51
CA ARG A 37 5.47 1.08 -14.55
C ARG A 37 5.90 2.05 -13.45
N ALA A 38 6.06 1.57 -12.22
CA ALA A 38 6.52 2.39 -11.10
C ALA A 38 7.95 2.90 -11.30
N SER A 39 8.83 2.10 -11.91
CA SER A 39 10.20 2.51 -12.26
C SER A 39 10.19 3.68 -13.26
N VAL A 40 9.34 3.61 -14.29
CA VAL A 40 9.16 4.70 -15.26
C VAL A 40 8.61 5.95 -14.57
N ALA A 41 7.59 5.80 -13.72
CA ALA A 41 7.02 6.90 -12.95
C ALA A 41 8.07 7.58 -12.05
N ALA A 42 8.86 6.79 -11.32
CA ALA A 42 9.94 7.30 -10.47
C ALA A 42 11.01 8.02 -11.26
N ALA A 43 11.41 7.51 -12.43
CA ALA A 43 12.41 8.14 -13.29
C ALA A 43 11.93 9.46 -13.91
N ALA A 44 10.66 9.53 -14.32
CA ALA A 44 10.07 10.68 -15.02
C ALA A 44 9.59 11.80 -14.09
N ALA A 45 9.45 11.53 -12.77
CA ALA A 45 8.91 12.51 -11.82
C ALA A 45 9.81 13.72 -11.69
N THR A 46 9.19 14.91 -11.77
CA THR A 46 9.85 16.22 -11.61
C THR A 46 9.40 16.96 -10.34
N ALA A 47 8.39 16.44 -9.64
CA ALA A 47 7.85 16.98 -8.39
C ALA A 47 7.25 15.85 -7.56
N GLY A 48 7.26 16.00 -6.24
CA GLY A 48 6.75 15.00 -5.30
C GLY A 48 5.27 14.68 -5.47
N GLU A 49 4.45 15.66 -5.82
CA GLU A 49 3.02 15.44 -6.11
C GLU A 49 2.80 14.53 -7.32
N ARG A 50 3.55 14.81 -8.41
CA ARG A 50 3.49 13.99 -9.61
C ARG A 50 4.01 12.57 -9.33
N LEU A 51 5.08 12.44 -8.55
CA LEU A 51 5.61 11.14 -8.13
C LEU A 51 4.55 10.31 -7.40
N ARG A 52 3.84 10.91 -6.41
CA ARG A 52 2.77 10.22 -5.68
C ARG A 52 1.67 9.72 -6.62
N ALA A 53 1.13 10.63 -7.44
CA ALA A 53 0.04 10.30 -8.34
C ALA A 53 0.45 9.19 -9.34
N GLN A 54 1.58 9.34 -10.00
CA GLN A 54 2.07 8.37 -10.98
C GLN A 54 2.42 7.01 -10.36
N THR A 55 2.94 6.99 -9.13
CA THR A 55 3.19 5.73 -8.40
C THR A 55 1.88 5.04 -8.04
N ALA A 56 0.87 5.78 -7.56
CA ALA A 56 -0.44 5.21 -7.27
C ALA A 56 -1.09 4.64 -8.55
N ASP A 57 -1.06 5.38 -9.66
CA ASP A 57 -1.59 4.94 -10.95
C ASP A 57 -0.85 3.70 -11.49
N ALA A 58 0.47 3.63 -11.30
CA ALA A 58 1.26 2.48 -11.72
C ALA A 58 0.89 1.19 -10.97
N LEU A 59 0.43 1.30 -9.73
CA LEU A 59 0.02 0.17 -8.90
C LEU A 59 -1.43 -0.25 -9.13
N ALA A 60 -2.31 0.71 -9.41
CA ALA A 60 -3.73 0.45 -9.63
C ALA A 60 -3.96 -0.36 -10.92
N GLY A 61 -4.82 -1.38 -10.85
CA GLY A 61 -5.13 -2.26 -11.98
C GLY A 61 -5.03 -3.74 -11.62
N PRO A 62 -4.35 -4.56 -12.42
CA PRO A 62 -4.21 -5.98 -12.11
C PRO A 62 -3.40 -6.25 -10.83
N PHE A 63 -2.51 -5.33 -10.42
CA PHE A 63 -1.67 -5.51 -9.24
C PHE A 63 -2.42 -5.13 -7.95
N ALA A 64 -3.25 -4.10 -7.97
CA ALA A 64 -4.04 -3.67 -6.82
C ALA A 64 -5.41 -3.11 -7.25
N ASP A 65 -6.46 -3.40 -6.51
CA ASP A 65 -7.75 -2.76 -6.74
C ASP A 65 -7.74 -1.30 -6.30
N TRP A 66 -7.01 -1.00 -5.20
CA TRP A 66 -6.72 0.34 -4.71
C TRP A 66 -5.26 0.49 -4.34
N ALA A 67 -4.70 1.64 -4.64
CA ALA A 67 -3.35 2.03 -4.25
C ALA A 67 -3.36 3.40 -3.59
N PHE A 68 -2.66 3.51 -2.45
CA PHE A 68 -2.46 4.76 -1.73
C PHE A 68 -0.96 5.05 -1.66
N VAL A 69 -0.58 6.28 -1.94
CA VAL A 69 0.80 6.73 -1.76
C VAL A 69 0.78 7.96 -0.86
N ASP A 70 1.23 7.76 0.36
CA ASP A 70 1.40 8.79 1.38
C ASP A 70 2.84 9.26 1.37
N LEU A 71 3.08 10.53 1.11
CA LEU A 71 4.42 11.10 1.05
C LEU A 71 4.40 12.57 1.46
N GLY A 72 5.35 12.99 2.28
CA GLY A 72 5.57 14.39 2.62
C GLY A 72 6.34 14.58 3.91
N ASP A 73 7.12 15.67 3.99
CA ASP A 73 7.85 16.12 5.19
C ASP A 73 6.97 16.99 6.12
N GLY A 74 5.68 17.15 5.81
CA GLY A 74 4.68 17.93 6.56
C GLY A 74 3.38 17.14 6.76
N PRO A 75 2.21 17.81 6.81
CA PRO A 75 0.94 17.10 6.83
C PRO A 75 0.90 16.12 5.65
N PRO A 76 0.68 14.84 5.91
CA PRO A 76 0.82 13.82 4.89
C PRO A 76 -0.17 14.10 3.75
N ARG A 77 0.35 14.10 2.54
CA ARG A 77 -0.47 14.22 1.33
C ARG A 77 -0.59 12.84 0.71
N ARG A 78 -1.81 12.40 0.52
CA ARG A 78 -2.16 11.11 -0.06
C ARG A 78 -2.53 11.25 -1.53
N ALA A 79 -1.96 10.39 -2.37
CA ALA A 79 -2.52 10.08 -3.68
C ALA A 79 -3.28 8.76 -3.61
N VAL A 80 -4.41 8.69 -4.31
CA VAL A 80 -5.29 7.53 -4.37
C VAL A 80 -5.52 7.18 -5.83
N ALA A 81 -5.30 5.92 -6.19
CA ALA A 81 -5.67 5.38 -7.48
C ALA A 81 -6.45 4.07 -7.31
N ALA A 82 -7.31 3.76 -8.27
CA ALA A 82 -8.14 2.57 -8.25
C ALA A 82 -8.21 1.90 -9.62
N ARG A 83 -8.29 0.57 -9.62
CA ARG A 83 -8.55 -0.23 -10.82
C ARG A 83 -9.86 0.15 -11.51
N ARG A 84 -10.89 0.43 -10.71
CA ARG A 84 -12.18 0.97 -11.15
C ARG A 84 -12.34 2.35 -10.54
N PRO A 85 -12.05 3.43 -11.28
CA PRO A 85 -12.06 4.77 -10.74
C PRO A 85 -13.44 5.16 -10.18
N ASP A 86 -13.45 5.58 -8.92
CA ASP A 86 -14.56 6.28 -8.28
C ASP A 86 -14.04 7.63 -7.74
N PRO A 87 -14.23 8.74 -8.49
CA PRO A 87 -13.70 10.04 -8.10
C PRO A 87 -14.24 10.55 -6.77
N ARG A 88 -15.48 10.21 -6.42
CA ARG A 88 -16.07 10.64 -5.14
C ARG A 88 -15.41 9.92 -3.97
N LEU A 89 -15.28 8.59 -4.10
CA LEU A 89 -14.63 7.79 -3.08
C LEU A 89 -13.13 8.13 -2.99
N ALA A 90 -12.44 8.32 -4.10
CA ALA A 90 -11.03 8.73 -4.11
C ALA A 90 -10.83 10.07 -3.38
N THR A 91 -11.72 11.05 -3.58
CA THR A 91 -11.66 12.34 -2.87
C THR A 91 -11.78 12.14 -1.36
N VAL A 92 -12.73 11.33 -0.91
CA VAL A 92 -12.93 11.07 0.52
C VAL A 92 -11.73 10.32 1.12
N LEU A 93 -11.21 9.32 0.41
CA LEU A 93 -10.03 8.54 0.84
C LEU A 93 -8.75 9.38 0.91
N THR A 94 -8.62 10.40 0.04
CA THR A 94 -7.50 11.35 0.09
C THR A 94 -7.51 12.17 1.40
N ALA A 95 -8.68 12.39 2.00
CA ALA A 95 -8.82 13.11 3.25
C ALA A 95 -8.53 12.25 4.51
N VAL A 96 -8.49 10.93 4.38
CA VAL A 96 -8.16 10.03 5.50
C VAL A 96 -6.68 10.14 5.84
N GLY A 97 -6.37 10.59 7.05
CA GLY A 97 -5.00 10.73 7.53
C GLY A 97 -4.32 9.36 7.69
N TRP A 98 -3.09 9.23 7.22
CA TRP A 98 -2.32 7.98 7.40
C TRP A 98 -2.07 7.66 8.89
N ALA A 99 -2.02 8.69 9.75
CA ALA A 99 -1.87 8.52 11.19
C ALA A 99 -3.06 7.78 11.83
N GLU A 100 -4.22 7.80 11.17
CA GLU A 100 -5.43 7.10 11.60
C GLU A 100 -5.51 5.66 11.07
N CYS A 101 -4.49 5.21 10.34
CA CYS A 101 -4.41 3.89 9.73
C CYS A 101 -3.42 3.00 10.50
N PRO A 102 -3.87 2.10 11.40
CA PRO A 102 -3.00 1.26 12.22
C PRO A 102 -2.00 0.44 11.42
N LEU A 103 -2.36 -0.07 10.24
CA LEU A 103 -1.46 -0.81 9.38
C LEU A 103 -0.29 0.05 8.91
N ILE A 104 -0.57 1.30 8.50
CA ILE A 104 0.47 2.24 8.05
C ILE A 104 1.36 2.67 9.21
N THR A 105 0.76 3.06 10.34
CA THR A 105 1.53 3.50 11.53
C THR A 105 2.43 2.39 12.05
N SER A 106 1.96 1.14 12.06
CA SER A 106 2.77 -0.02 12.42
C SER A 106 3.94 -0.25 11.46
N ALA A 107 3.69 -0.17 10.14
CA ALA A 107 4.76 -0.30 9.14
C ALA A 107 5.84 0.78 9.30
N LEU A 108 5.42 2.03 9.57
CA LEU A 108 6.33 3.15 9.79
C LEU A 108 7.15 3.01 11.07
N GLN A 109 6.52 2.55 12.18
CA GLN A 109 7.19 2.31 13.45
C GLN A 109 8.25 1.21 13.33
N HIS A 110 7.91 0.10 12.68
CA HIS A 110 8.82 -1.02 12.52
C HIS A 110 9.79 -0.85 11.35
N ARG A 111 9.55 0.16 10.49
CA ARG A 111 10.31 0.39 9.25
C ARG A 111 10.39 -0.86 8.38
N ALA A 112 9.33 -1.62 8.37
CA ALA A 112 9.23 -2.91 7.70
C ALA A 112 7.91 -3.02 6.95
N PRO A 113 7.89 -3.69 5.79
CA PRO A 113 6.66 -3.96 5.08
C PRO A 113 5.77 -4.90 5.88
N LEU A 114 4.46 -4.66 5.82
CA LEU A 114 3.45 -5.45 6.51
C LEU A 114 2.42 -5.97 5.52
N LEU A 115 1.95 -7.18 5.79
CA LEU A 115 0.89 -7.86 5.07
C LEU A 115 -0.26 -8.18 6.01
N ALA A 116 -1.47 -7.82 5.63
CA ALA A 116 -2.72 -8.23 6.25
C ALA A 116 -3.55 -9.02 5.23
N SER A 117 -3.62 -10.34 5.41
CA SER A 117 -4.35 -11.24 4.50
C SER A 117 -4.79 -12.49 5.28
N PRO A 118 -6.06 -12.67 5.61
CA PRO A 118 -7.14 -11.69 5.44
C PRO A 118 -6.95 -10.43 6.30
N VAL A 119 -7.66 -9.35 5.94
CA VAL A 119 -7.74 -8.17 6.78
C VAL A 119 -8.66 -8.47 7.96
N GLU A 120 -8.11 -8.41 9.16
CA GLU A 120 -8.85 -8.59 10.39
C GLU A 120 -8.90 -7.27 11.16
N GLY A 121 -10.11 -6.89 11.59
CA GLY A 121 -10.36 -5.65 12.32
C GLY A 121 -10.71 -4.47 11.41
N ASP A 122 -11.88 -3.92 11.68
CA ASP A 122 -12.57 -2.89 10.88
C ASP A 122 -11.85 -1.54 10.80
N SER A 123 -10.88 -1.26 11.66
CA SER A 123 -10.15 0.01 11.68
C SER A 123 -8.73 -0.05 11.06
N LEU A 124 -8.28 -1.19 10.54
CA LEU A 124 -6.89 -1.41 10.12
C LEU A 124 -6.42 -0.41 9.04
N LEU A 125 -7.30 -0.02 8.11
CA LEU A 125 -7.05 1.00 7.09
C LEU A 125 -7.61 2.38 7.45
N GLY A 126 -8.03 2.57 8.72
CA GLY A 126 -8.62 3.81 9.20
C GLY A 126 -10.13 3.89 8.96
N ARG A 127 -10.69 5.07 9.27
CA ARG A 127 -12.11 5.37 9.11
C ARG A 127 -12.31 6.60 8.24
N LEU A 128 -13.42 6.62 7.50
CA LEU A 128 -13.88 7.79 6.78
C LEU A 128 -14.40 8.86 7.77
N PRO A 129 -14.54 10.13 7.34
CA PRO A 129 -15.08 11.18 8.18
C PRO A 129 -16.49 10.92 8.72
N ASP A 130 -17.26 10.08 8.05
CA ASP A 130 -18.59 9.63 8.47
C ASP A 130 -18.56 8.44 9.46
N GLY A 131 -17.38 8.00 9.87
CA GLY A 131 -17.14 6.92 10.83
C GLY A 131 -17.12 5.51 10.23
N ARG A 132 -17.48 5.32 8.96
CA ARG A 132 -17.41 4.01 8.32
C ARG A 132 -15.97 3.54 8.17
N ALA A 133 -15.72 2.25 8.39
CA ALA A 133 -14.41 1.67 8.18
C ALA A 133 -14.04 1.69 6.69
N VAL A 134 -12.78 2.09 6.38
CA VAL A 134 -12.27 2.09 5.00
C VAL A 134 -12.33 0.69 4.40
N ILE A 135 -12.03 -0.34 5.20
CA ILE A 135 -12.10 -1.75 4.80
C ILE A 135 -13.47 -2.11 4.22
N ASP A 136 -14.54 -1.75 4.95
CA ASP A 136 -15.91 -2.11 4.55
C ASP A 136 -16.33 -1.37 3.28
N VAL A 137 -15.99 -0.09 3.20
CA VAL A 137 -16.33 0.74 2.03
C VAL A 137 -15.63 0.28 0.76
N LEU A 138 -14.40 -0.21 0.89
CA LEU A 138 -13.64 -0.75 -0.24
C LEU A 138 -13.99 -2.21 -0.55
N GLY A 139 -14.64 -2.93 0.35
CA GLY A 139 -14.77 -4.39 0.28
C GLY A 139 -13.39 -5.06 0.33
N ALA A 140 -12.48 -4.50 1.12
CA ALA A 140 -11.11 -4.96 1.21
C ALA A 140 -11.04 -6.30 1.95
N HIS A 141 -10.32 -7.28 1.37
CA HIS A 141 -10.08 -8.54 2.07
C HIS A 141 -8.58 -8.77 2.35
N SER A 142 -7.71 -8.09 1.63
CA SER A 142 -6.27 -8.12 1.90
C SER A 142 -5.61 -6.78 1.58
N ALA A 143 -4.55 -6.46 2.31
CA ALA A 143 -3.78 -5.24 2.13
C ALA A 143 -2.30 -5.48 2.43
N ALA A 144 -1.42 -4.73 1.77
CA ALA A 144 -0.02 -4.65 2.14
C ALA A 144 0.44 -3.20 2.16
N VAL A 145 1.39 -2.93 3.04
CA VAL A 145 2.03 -1.62 3.20
C VAL A 145 3.54 -1.77 3.13
N ALA A 146 4.20 -0.93 2.36
CA ALA A 146 5.65 -0.75 2.40
C ALA A 146 5.97 0.67 2.86
N PRO A 147 6.76 0.85 3.94
CA PRO A 147 7.17 2.17 4.39
C PRO A 147 8.18 2.78 3.43
N LEU A 148 8.08 4.08 3.21
CA LEU A 148 9.06 4.87 2.49
C LEU A 148 10.10 5.36 3.49
N VAL A 149 11.27 4.75 3.50
CA VAL A 149 12.36 5.09 4.44
C VAL A 149 13.55 5.66 3.68
N SER A 150 13.98 6.86 4.03
CA SER A 150 15.19 7.49 3.49
C SER A 150 16.02 8.07 4.64
N ASP A 151 17.31 7.80 4.62
CA ASP A 151 18.26 8.26 5.65
C ASP A 151 17.83 7.85 7.08
N GLY A 152 17.25 6.67 7.20
CA GLY A 152 16.75 6.16 8.47
C GLY A 152 15.46 6.82 8.99
N ALA A 153 14.88 7.77 8.25
CA ALA A 153 13.62 8.42 8.59
C ALA A 153 12.47 7.89 7.72
N ALA A 154 11.32 7.68 8.32
CA ALA A 154 10.10 7.36 7.59
C ALA A 154 9.56 8.63 6.92
N ARG A 155 9.40 8.61 5.60
CA ARG A 155 8.92 9.72 4.76
C ARG A 155 7.48 9.53 4.29
N GLY A 156 6.92 8.36 4.52
CA GLY A 156 5.59 8.00 4.08
C GLY A 156 5.42 6.49 3.91
N ALA A 157 4.39 6.08 3.17
CA ALA A 157 4.10 4.68 2.90
C ALA A 157 3.42 4.49 1.54
N ILE A 158 3.57 3.32 0.97
CA ILE A 158 2.77 2.84 -0.16
C ILE A 158 1.89 1.70 0.36
N THR A 159 0.58 1.81 0.12
CA THR A 159 -0.39 0.80 0.51
C THR A 159 -1.10 0.27 -0.73
N ILE A 160 -1.22 -1.04 -0.85
CA ILE A 160 -2.09 -1.70 -1.83
C ILE A 160 -3.19 -2.45 -1.12
N VAL A 161 -4.37 -2.46 -1.75
CA VAL A 161 -5.56 -3.15 -1.24
C VAL A 161 -6.15 -4.00 -2.35
N ARG A 162 -6.54 -5.23 -2.04
CA ARG A 162 -7.33 -6.10 -2.90
C ARG A 162 -8.69 -6.37 -2.28
N CYS A 163 -9.69 -6.28 -3.12
CA CYS A 163 -11.10 -6.52 -2.77
C CYS A 163 -11.46 -8.00 -2.91
N ALA A 164 -12.63 -8.38 -2.43
CA ALA A 164 -13.08 -9.77 -2.39
C ALA A 164 -13.07 -10.50 -3.75
N ASP A 165 -13.23 -9.75 -4.85
CA ASP A 165 -13.22 -10.30 -6.22
C ASP A 165 -11.80 -10.54 -6.78
N SER A 166 -10.76 -10.16 -6.06
CA SER A 166 -9.37 -10.29 -6.47
C SER A 166 -8.63 -11.33 -5.63
N PRO A 167 -7.61 -12.00 -6.17
CA PRO A 167 -6.73 -12.86 -5.37
C PRO A 167 -6.11 -12.05 -4.22
N GLY A 168 -5.93 -12.68 -3.05
CA GLY A 168 -5.30 -12.04 -1.91
C GLY A 168 -3.89 -11.51 -2.21
N VAL A 169 -3.48 -10.47 -1.49
CA VAL A 169 -2.08 -10.01 -1.51
C VAL A 169 -1.20 -11.07 -0.87
N GLY A 170 -0.11 -11.44 -1.54
CA GLY A 170 0.84 -12.43 -1.06
C GLY A 170 2.26 -11.87 -0.86
N PHE A 171 3.19 -12.76 -0.47
CA PHE A 171 4.58 -12.37 -0.23
C PHE A 171 5.31 -11.88 -1.48
N VAL A 172 4.97 -12.38 -2.68
CA VAL A 172 5.52 -11.89 -3.94
C VAL A 172 5.12 -10.42 -4.15
N ASP A 173 3.84 -10.11 -3.94
CA ASP A 173 3.33 -8.74 -4.05
C ASP A 173 4.01 -7.82 -3.03
N LEU A 174 4.20 -8.29 -1.78
CA LEU A 174 4.88 -7.55 -0.74
C LEU A 174 6.34 -7.26 -1.10
N GLY A 175 7.05 -8.24 -1.66
CA GLY A 175 8.44 -8.07 -2.10
C GLY A 175 8.55 -7.04 -3.22
N VAL A 176 7.66 -7.09 -4.21
CA VAL A 176 7.61 -6.10 -5.29
C VAL A 176 7.22 -4.71 -4.79
N LEU A 177 6.25 -4.64 -3.87
CA LEU A 177 5.85 -3.37 -3.25
C LEU A 177 7.02 -2.72 -2.51
N SER A 178 7.85 -3.51 -1.82
CA SER A 178 9.06 -3.03 -1.15
C SER A 178 10.07 -2.45 -2.13
N GLN A 179 10.30 -3.11 -3.27
CA GLN A 179 11.18 -2.57 -4.33
C GLN A 179 10.64 -1.26 -4.91
N ILE A 180 9.32 -1.15 -5.09
CA ILE A 180 8.69 0.08 -5.55
C ILE A 180 8.85 1.20 -4.50
N ALA A 181 8.78 0.87 -3.22
CA ALA A 181 9.03 1.82 -2.14
C ALA A 181 10.47 2.35 -2.18
N ASP A 182 11.47 1.48 -2.39
CA ASP A 182 12.87 1.86 -2.52
C ASP A 182 13.10 2.79 -3.72
N LEU A 183 12.52 2.47 -4.89
CA LEU A 183 12.57 3.32 -6.08
C LEU A 183 11.92 4.68 -5.85
N THR A 184 10.80 4.71 -5.14
CA THR A 184 10.09 5.94 -4.79
C THR A 184 10.94 6.79 -3.83
N CYS A 185 11.58 6.18 -2.84
CA CYS A 185 12.51 6.87 -1.93
C CYS A 185 13.70 7.48 -2.68
N ALA A 186 14.31 6.73 -3.61
CA ALA A 186 15.40 7.25 -4.44
C ALA A 186 14.96 8.44 -5.30
N ALA A 187 13.73 8.41 -5.83
CA ALA A 187 13.17 9.54 -6.57
C ALA A 187 12.92 10.76 -5.66
N VAL A 188 12.41 10.56 -4.44
CA VAL A 188 12.23 11.63 -3.44
C VAL A 188 13.56 12.29 -3.10
N ALA A 189 14.59 11.51 -2.79
CA ALA A 189 15.93 12.04 -2.48
C ALA A 189 16.48 12.90 -3.63
N ARG A 190 16.31 12.45 -4.88
CA ARG A 190 16.71 13.22 -6.07
C ARG A 190 15.94 14.54 -6.21
N LEU A 191 14.66 14.57 -5.86
CA LEU A 191 13.81 15.76 -5.95
C LEU A 191 14.09 16.77 -4.83
N GLY A 192 14.44 16.29 -3.63
CA GLY A 192 14.78 17.13 -2.47
C GLY A 192 16.16 17.74 -2.51
N GLY A 193 17.08 17.19 -3.32
CA GLY A 193 18.44 17.70 -3.52
C GLY A 193 18.57 18.81 -4.59
N ARG A 194 17.48 19.31 -5.12
CA ARG A 194 17.40 20.43 -6.07
C ARG A 194 16.81 21.65 -5.40
#